data_7e83f7d46a79f48ea402931a84861007
#
_entry.id   7e83f7d46a79f48ea402931a84861007
#
_cell.length_a   1.000
_cell.length_b   1.000
_cell.length_c   1.000
_cell.angle_alpha   90.00
_cell.angle_beta   90.00
_cell.angle_gamma   90.00
#
_symmetry.space_group_name_H-M   'P 1'
#
loop_
_entity.id
_entity.type
_entity.pdbx_description
1 polymer ?
#
loop_
_entity_poly.entity_id
_entity_poly.type
_entity_poly.pdbx_seq_one_letter_code
_entity_poly.pdbx_strand_id
1 'polypeptide(L)'
;VDEYVPLPDRPKDQPFLMPVEDVFGIKGRGTVVTGRVESGVVNVGQEIEVVGIKESYTTTVTGVEMFHKTLETGEPGDAVGLLLRGVDREDIERGQVLCAPGSITPHTSYEAQVYVLGKDEGGRHTPFFNGYKPQFFIRTTDVTGEIQLPDGVEMVMPGDNVEMKIKLITPVALDEQLRFAVREGGRTVGSGVITKVIE
;
A
#
# COMPACT_ATOMS: atom_id res chain seq x y z
N VAL A 1 -18.02 27.20 2.29
CA VAL A 1 -17.39 25.88 2.55
C VAL A 1 -15.94 26.08 2.91
N ASP A 2 -15.19 26.92 2.17
CA ASP A 2 -13.74 27.13 2.35
C ASP A 2 -13.38 27.75 3.71
N GLU A 3 -14.31 28.43 4.37
CA GLU A 3 -14.11 29.04 5.70
C GLU A 3 -14.23 28.03 6.85
N TYR A 4 -14.92 26.90 6.65
CA TYR A 4 -15.20 25.91 7.68
C TYR A 4 -14.47 24.58 7.50
N VAL A 5 -13.84 24.36 6.37
CA VAL A 5 -13.06 23.15 6.09
C VAL A 5 -11.57 23.52 6.10
N PRO A 6 -10.82 23.13 7.14
CA PRO A 6 -9.39 23.39 7.16
C PRO A 6 -8.71 22.66 5.99
N LEU A 7 -7.65 23.26 5.46
CA LEU A 7 -6.81 22.58 4.49
C LEU A 7 -6.24 21.30 5.13
N PRO A 8 -6.25 20.18 4.39
CA PRO A 8 -5.67 18.95 4.91
C PRO A 8 -4.18 19.14 5.20
N ASP A 9 -3.73 18.53 6.29
CA ASP A 9 -2.31 18.45 6.59
C ASP A 9 -1.64 17.58 5.51
N ARG A 10 -0.65 18.15 4.82
CA ARG A 10 0.10 17.47 3.76
C ARG A 10 1.50 17.15 4.27
N PRO A 11 1.85 15.87 4.51
CA PRO A 11 3.13 15.49 5.10
C PRO A 11 4.29 15.62 4.09
N LYS A 12 4.64 16.86 3.73
CA LYS A 12 5.71 17.19 2.77
C LYS A 12 7.10 16.91 3.32
N ASP A 13 7.28 16.99 4.63
CA ASP A 13 8.58 16.85 5.32
C ASP A 13 8.97 15.36 5.52
N GLN A 14 8.08 14.43 5.19
CA GLN A 14 8.34 13.00 5.24
C GLN A 14 9.01 12.51 3.95
N PRO A 15 9.67 11.35 3.96
CA PRO A 15 10.19 10.74 2.74
C PRO A 15 9.09 10.54 1.69
N PHE A 16 9.44 10.71 0.43
CA PHE A 16 8.52 10.48 -0.68
C PHE A 16 8.01 9.04 -0.68
N LEU A 17 6.71 8.88 -0.82
CA LEU A 17 6.03 7.60 -0.98
C LEU A 17 4.80 7.77 -1.87
N MET A 18 4.71 6.93 -2.90
CA MET A 18 3.56 6.86 -3.80
C MET A 18 3.26 5.41 -4.14
N PRO A 19 2.11 4.87 -3.72
CA PRO A 19 1.66 3.56 -4.18
C PRO A 19 1.36 3.57 -5.67
N VAL A 20 1.77 2.51 -6.37
CA VAL A 20 1.50 2.33 -7.80
C VAL A 20 0.06 1.91 -8.01
N GLU A 21 -0.72 2.70 -8.74
CA GLU A 21 -2.11 2.40 -9.09
C GLU A 21 -2.21 1.79 -10.48
N ASP A 22 -1.52 2.35 -11.46
CA ASP A 22 -1.50 1.84 -12.83
C ASP A 22 -0.17 2.12 -13.52
N VAL A 23 0.11 1.37 -14.59
CA VAL A 23 1.36 1.44 -15.34
C VAL A 23 1.08 1.46 -16.84
N PHE A 24 1.60 2.46 -17.52
CA PHE A 24 1.42 2.65 -18.96
C PHE A 24 2.77 2.74 -19.68
N GLY A 25 2.92 1.99 -20.77
CA GLY A 25 4.01 2.19 -21.71
C GLY A 25 3.63 3.26 -22.75
N ILE A 26 4.41 4.33 -22.84
CA ILE A 26 4.23 5.36 -23.89
C ILE A 26 5.33 5.18 -24.93
N LYS A 27 4.92 4.86 -26.17
CA LYS A 27 5.86 4.67 -27.28
C LYS A 27 6.72 5.91 -27.49
N GLY A 28 8.04 5.74 -27.38
CA GLY A 28 9.02 6.82 -27.53
C GLY A 28 9.23 7.72 -26.30
N ARG A 29 8.51 7.51 -25.19
CA ARG A 29 8.68 8.26 -23.93
C ARG A 29 9.08 7.41 -22.73
N GLY A 30 8.83 6.10 -22.76
CA GLY A 30 9.12 5.18 -21.67
C GLY A 30 7.89 4.78 -20.87
N THR A 31 8.07 4.42 -19.63
CA THR A 31 7.02 3.95 -18.74
C THR A 31 6.52 5.07 -17.83
N VAL A 32 5.20 5.23 -17.78
CA VAL A 32 4.50 6.15 -16.88
C VAL A 32 3.81 5.34 -15.81
N VAL A 33 4.04 5.72 -14.56
CA VAL A 33 3.42 5.14 -13.38
C VAL A 33 2.48 6.15 -12.76
N THR A 34 1.23 5.80 -12.58
CA THR A 34 0.25 6.66 -11.93
C THR A 34 0.01 6.24 -10.50
N GLY A 35 -0.28 7.22 -9.67
CA GLY A 35 -0.63 7.01 -8.26
C GLY A 35 -0.90 8.33 -7.56
N ARG A 36 -1.31 8.21 -6.30
CA ARG A 36 -1.46 9.35 -5.41
C ARG A 36 -0.26 9.44 -4.48
N VAL A 37 0.37 10.59 -4.43
CA VAL A 37 1.46 10.84 -3.48
C VAL A 37 0.91 10.74 -2.06
N GLU A 38 1.43 9.81 -1.26
CA GLU A 38 1.03 9.57 0.13
C GLU A 38 1.77 10.51 1.08
N SER A 39 3.07 10.64 0.90
CA SER A 39 3.95 11.53 1.69
C SER A 39 5.12 12.04 0.88
N GLY A 40 5.77 13.08 1.40
CA GLY A 40 6.94 13.70 0.79
C GLY A 40 6.65 14.39 -0.54
N VAL A 41 7.67 14.92 -1.16
CA VAL A 41 7.62 15.62 -2.45
C VAL A 41 8.49 14.87 -3.45
N VAL A 42 8.00 14.70 -4.67
CA VAL A 42 8.78 14.15 -5.79
C VAL A 42 9.08 15.23 -6.80
N ASN A 43 10.33 15.28 -7.27
CA ASN A 43 10.80 16.27 -8.24
C ASN A 43 11.29 15.58 -9.52
N VAL A 44 11.21 16.28 -10.62
CA VAL A 44 11.87 15.87 -11.86
C VAL A 44 13.38 15.80 -11.61
N GLY A 45 14.02 14.71 -12.06
CA GLY A 45 15.45 14.44 -11.84
C GLY A 45 15.78 13.71 -10.55
N GLN A 46 14.80 13.49 -9.69
CA GLN A 46 15.00 12.80 -8.41
C GLN A 46 15.18 11.29 -8.62
N GLU A 47 16.13 10.70 -7.90
CA GLU A 47 16.25 9.25 -7.77
C GLU A 47 15.20 8.72 -6.79
N ILE A 48 14.55 7.65 -7.19
CA ILE A 48 13.54 6.94 -6.40
C ILE A 48 13.82 5.44 -6.42
N GLU A 49 13.24 4.73 -5.46
CA GLU A 49 13.29 3.27 -5.38
C GLU A 49 11.91 2.67 -5.62
N VAL A 50 11.87 1.57 -6.36
CA VAL A 50 10.67 0.74 -6.57
C VAL A 50 10.73 -0.42 -5.59
N VAL A 51 9.73 -0.56 -4.73
CA VAL A 51 9.74 -1.51 -3.62
C VAL A 51 8.47 -2.36 -3.59
N GLY A 52 8.63 -3.62 -3.25
CA GLY A 52 7.54 -4.59 -3.06
C GLY A 52 7.36 -5.56 -4.23
N ILE A 53 6.78 -6.71 -3.94
CA ILE A 53 6.43 -7.80 -4.86
C ILE A 53 7.65 -8.42 -5.54
N LYS A 54 8.45 -7.63 -6.23
CA LYS A 54 9.68 -8.03 -6.92
C LYS A 54 10.93 -7.48 -6.21
N GLU A 55 12.08 -7.82 -6.71
CA GLU A 55 13.35 -7.25 -6.25
C GLU A 55 13.34 -5.71 -6.41
N SER A 56 13.78 -5.02 -5.35
CA SER A 56 13.83 -3.55 -5.34
C SER A 56 14.94 -3.03 -6.24
N TYR A 57 14.68 -1.93 -6.92
CA TYR A 57 15.66 -1.24 -7.76
C TYR A 57 15.45 0.27 -7.74
N THR A 58 16.48 1.03 -8.09
CA THR A 58 16.40 2.48 -8.20
C THR A 58 16.25 2.93 -9.64
N THR A 59 15.56 4.05 -9.82
CA THR A 59 15.40 4.73 -11.11
C THR A 59 15.28 6.24 -10.90
N THR A 60 15.23 6.99 -11.99
CA THR A 60 15.12 8.45 -11.96
C THR A 60 13.78 8.89 -12.55
N VAL A 61 13.13 9.82 -11.89
CA VAL A 61 11.92 10.49 -12.40
C VAL A 61 12.34 11.49 -13.48
N THR A 62 11.88 11.29 -14.71
CA THR A 62 12.19 12.17 -15.85
C THR A 62 11.07 13.15 -16.16
N GLY A 63 9.89 12.97 -15.58
CA GLY A 63 8.76 13.87 -15.74
C GLY A 63 7.67 13.61 -14.71
N VAL A 64 6.96 14.66 -14.36
CA VAL A 64 5.79 14.64 -13.49
C VAL A 64 4.62 15.26 -14.27
N GLU A 65 3.51 14.56 -14.36
CA GLU A 65 2.32 15.01 -15.09
C GLU A 65 1.07 14.91 -14.20
N MET A 66 0.20 15.89 -14.29
CA MET A 66 -1.11 15.88 -13.63
C MET A 66 -2.14 16.56 -14.55
N PHE A 67 -3.27 15.87 -14.85
CA PHE A 67 -4.31 16.37 -15.74
C PHE A 67 -3.78 16.89 -17.10
N HIS A 68 -2.88 16.12 -17.74
CA HIS A 68 -2.21 16.47 -19.00
C HIS A 68 -1.33 17.74 -18.94
N LYS A 69 -0.97 18.18 -17.75
CA LYS A 69 -0.01 19.27 -17.54
C LYS A 69 1.28 18.73 -16.97
N THR A 70 2.38 19.17 -17.52
CA THR A 70 3.72 18.88 -16.97
C THR A 70 3.96 19.75 -15.75
N LEU A 71 4.44 19.13 -14.69
CA LEU A 71 4.81 19.78 -13.44
C LEU A 71 6.30 19.54 -13.16
N GLU A 72 6.89 20.37 -12.32
CA GLU A 72 8.24 20.14 -11.81
C GLU A 72 8.22 19.27 -10.56
N THR A 73 7.13 19.31 -9.80
CA THR A 73 6.98 18.64 -8.50
C THR A 73 5.60 18.01 -8.34
N GLY A 74 5.53 16.90 -7.58
CA GLY A 74 4.29 16.31 -7.07
C GLY A 74 4.30 16.34 -5.53
N GLU A 75 3.18 16.73 -4.93
CA GLU A 75 3.01 16.89 -3.49
C GLU A 75 2.02 15.88 -2.91
N PRO A 76 2.04 15.64 -1.58
CA PRO A 76 1.10 14.74 -0.93
C PRO A 76 -0.36 15.10 -1.24
N GLY A 77 -1.13 14.07 -1.62
CA GLY A 77 -2.52 14.21 -2.06
C GLY A 77 -2.70 14.39 -3.55
N ASP A 78 -1.65 14.74 -4.30
CA ASP A 78 -1.73 14.88 -5.75
C ASP A 78 -1.80 13.50 -6.42
N ALA A 79 -2.69 13.36 -7.40
CA ALA A 79 -2.74 12.22 -8.30
C ALA A 79 -1.87 12.55 -9.52
N VAL A 80 -0.72 11.91 -9.63
CA VAL A 80 0.29 12.20 -10.65
C VAL A 80 0.67 10.99 -11.49
N GLY A 81 1.15 11.25 -12.69
CA GLY A 81 1.88 10.30 -13.52
C GLY A 81 3.37 10.64 -13.49
N LEU A 82 4.19 9.66 -13.14
CA LEU A 82 5.65 9.78 -13.12
C LEU A 82 6.25 9.04 -14.30
N LEU A 83 7.04 9.73 -15.11
CA LEU A 83 7.86 9.10 -16.13
C LEU A 83 9.14 8.58 -15.50
N LEU A 84 9.46 7.31 -15.74
CA LEU A 84 10.63 6.64 -15.17
C LEU A 84 11.66 6.33 -16.24
N ARG A 85 12.93 6.54 -15.93
CA ARG A 85 14.05 6.27 -16.83
C ARG A 85 14.40 4.78 -16.86
N GLY A 86 14.46 4.19 -18.05
CA GLY A 86 15.00 2.85 -18.25
C GLY A 86 14.20 1.73 -17.56
N VAL A 87 12.93 1.97 -17.32
CA VAL A 87 12.00 0.99 -16.73
C VAL A 87 11.01 0.56 -17.81
N ASP A 88 10.94 -0.73 -18.06
CA ASP A 88 9.94 -1.30 -18.94
C ASP A 88 8.61 -1.52 -18.19
N ARG A 89 7.49 -1.55 -18.93
CA ARG A 89 6.17 -1.73 -18.31
C ARG A 89 6.05 -3.02 -17.49
N GLU A 90 6.81 -4.06 -17.88
CA GLU A 90 6.80 -5.37 -17.20
C GLU A 90 7.64 -5.41 -15.92
N ASP A 91 8.52 -4.42 -15.73
CA ASP A 91 9.39 -4.35 -14.54
C ASP A 91 8.65 -3.82 -13.33
N ILE A 92 7.57 -3.10 -13.53
CA ILE A 92 6.79 -2.45 -12.47
C ILE A 92 5.32 -2.82 -12.57
N GLU A 93 4.66 -2.99 -11.43
CA GLU A 93 3.25 -3.37 -11.40
C GLU A 93 2.50 -2.71 -10.24
N ARG A 94 1.17 -2.70 -10.35
CA ARG A 94 0.28 -2.25 -9.29
C ARG A 94 0.56 -3.03 -7.99
N GLY A 95 0.60 -2.30 -6.88
CA GLY A 95 0.87 -2.86 -5.57
C GLY A 95 2.28 -2.63 -5.07
N GLN A 96 3.22 -2.36 -5.97
CA GLN A 96 4.52 -1.81 -5.59
C GLN A 96 4.38 -0.34 -5.15
N VAL A 97 5.40 0.19 -4.50
CA VAL A 97 5.47 1.60 -4.15
C VAL A 97 6.71 2.25 -4.76
N LEU A 98 6.60 3.54 -5.07
CA LEU A 98 7.71 4.41 -5.38
C LEU A 98 8.04 5.21 -4.13
N CYS A 99 9.30 5.23 -3.74
CA CYS A 99 9.72 5.88 -2.50
C CYS A 99 11.10 6.55 -2.62
N ALA A 100 11.44 7.37 -1.65
CA ALA A 100 12.82 7.82 -1.48
C ALA A 100 13.71 6.60 -1.20
N PRO A 101 14.91 6.51 -1.83
CA PRO A 101 15.77 5.34 -1.67
C PRO A 101 16.04 5.00 -0.20
N GLY A 102 15.81 3.73 0.18
CA GLY A 102 16.01 3.22 1.53
C GLY A 102 14.99 3.67 2.58
N SER A 103 13.92 4.39 2.20
CA SER A 103 12.94 4.91 3.15
C SER A 103 11.92 3.89 3.62
N ILE A 104 11.64 2.86 2.83
CA ILE A 104 10.74 1.76 3.18
C ILE A 104 11.30 0.46 2.62
N THR A 105 11.05 -0.64 3.31
CA THR A 105 11.48 -1.98 2.92
C THR A 105 10.30 -2.92 2.72
N PRO A 106 10.41 -3.93 1.84
CA PRO A 106 9.38 -4.94 1.69
C PRO A 106 9.45 -5.95 2.83
N HIS A 107 8.29 -6.40 3.30
CA HIS A 107 8.15 -7.36 4.40
C HIS A 107 7.08 -8.39 4.09
N THR A 108 7.22 -9.56 4.70
CA THR A 108 6.24 -10.66 4.58
C THR A 108 5.48 -10.93 5.87
N SER A 109 5.98 -10.47 7.02
CA SER A 109 5.39 -10.77 8.33
C SER A 109 5.19 -9.52 9.17
N TYR A 110 4.02 -9.43 9.79
CA TYR A 110 3.69 -8.33 10.70
C TYR A 110 2.66 -8.75 11.75
N GLU A 111 2.61 -8.00 12.84
CA GLU A 111 1.56 -8.07 13.86
C GLU A 111 0.57 -6.93 13.62
N ALA A 112 -0.70 -7.21 13.83
CA ALA A 112 -1.76 -6.24 13.62
C ALA A 112 -2.92 -6.42 14.58
N GLN A 113 -3.55 -5.31 14.93
CA GLN A 113 -4.85 -5.30 15.58
C GLN A 113 -5.92 -5.35 14.51
N VAL A 114 -6.75 -6.39 14.51
CA VAL A 114 -7.76 -6.64 13.48
C VAL A 114 -9.14 -6.70 14.09
N TYR A 115 -10.04 -5.89 13.55
CA TYR A 115 -11.47 -5.95 13.81
C TYR A 115 -12.15 -6.82 12.74
N VAL A 116 -12.84 -7.86 13.17
CA VAL A 116 -13.56 -8.77 12.27
C VAL A 116 -15.01 -8.30 12.16
N LEU A 117 -15.42 -7.92 10.94
CA LEU A 117 -16.77 -7.40 10.69
C LEU A 117 -17.84 -8.45 11.04
N GLY A 118 -18.86 -7.99 11.75
CA GLY A 118 -20.02 -8.80 12.07
C GLY A 118 -20.96 -9.02 10.87
N LYS A 119 -21.91 -9.92 11.04
CA LYS A 119 -22.91 -10.25 10.02
C LYS A 119 -23.67 -9.01 9.53
N ASP A 120 -24.08 -8.14 10.45
CA ASP A 120 -24.87 -6.95 10.17
C ASP A 120 -24.06 -5.86 9.45
N GLU A 121 -22.73 -5.98 9.47
CA GLU A 121 -21.78 -5.11 8.77
C GLU A 121 -21.36 -5.67 7.39
N GLY A 122 -21.98 -6.77 6.95
CA GLY A 122 -21.64 -7.46 5.70
C GLY A 122 -20.44 -8.39 5.79
N GLY A 123 -19.97 -8.67 7.00
CA GLY A 123 -18.84 -9.55 7.27
C GLY A 123 -19.18 -11.04 7.25
N ARG A 124 -18.36 -11.82 7.95
CA ARG A 124 -18.57 -13.27 8.07
C ARG A 124 -19.73 -13.62 8.99
N HIS A 125 -20.31 -14.79 8.75
CA HIS A 125 -21.35 -15.38 9.61
C HIS A 125 -20.79 -16.43 10.56
N THR A 126 -19.58 -16.92 10.28
CA THR A 126 -18.94 -18.02 10.99
C THR A 126 -17.56 -17.58 11.50
N PRO A 127 -17.07 -18.18 12.59
CA PRO A 127 -15.73 -17.92 13.06
C PRO A 127 -14.68 -18.42 12.07
N PHE A 128 -13.45 -17.95 12.22
CA PHE A 128 -12.29 -18.56 11.58
C PHE A 128 -11.27 -19.01 12.63
N PHE A 129 -10.41 -19.90 12.20
CA PHE A 129 -9.42 -20.58 13.04
C PHE A 129 -8.00 -20.21 12.63
N ASN A 130 -7.04 -20.60 13.45
CA ASN A 130 -5.63 -20.48 13.13
C ASN A 130 -5.32 -21.09 11.75
N GLY A 131 -4.49 -20.43 10.98
CA GLY A 131 -4.17 -20.84 9.61
C GLY A 131 -5.15 -20.37 8.53
N TYR A 132 -6.12 -19.51 8.88
CA TYR A 132 -7.01 -18.88 7.90
C TYR A 132 -6.23 -18.04 6.90
N LYS A 133 -6.57 -18.15 5.61
CA LYS A 133 -5.84 -17.55 4.49
C LYS A 133 -6.70 -16.61 3.63
N PRO A 134 -7.10 -15.46 4.15
CA PRO A 134 -7.81 -14.44 3.37
C PRO A 134 -6.86 -13.62 2.51
N GLN A 135 -7.41 -12.65 1.78
CA GLN A 135 -6.66 -11.62 1.09
C GLN A 135 -6.54 -10.38 1.96
N PHE A 136 -5.35 -9.77 1.93
CA PHE A 136 -5.04 -8.51 2.63
C PHE A 136 -4.90 -7.40 1.61
N PHE A 137 -5.74 -6.41 1.71
CA PHE A 137 -5.72 -5.22 0.86
C PHE A 137 -4.86 -4.15 1.53
N ILE A 138 -3.63 -3.98 1.04
CA ILE A 138 -2.62 -3.09 1.60
C ILE A 138 -2.25 -2.06 0.53
N ARG A 139 -2.58 -0.79 0.74
CA ARG A 139 -2.45 0.27 -0.27
C ARG A 139 -3.19 -0.11 -1.56
N THR A 140 -2.47 -0.38 -2.64
CA THR A 140 -3.05 -0.70 -3.96
C THR A 140 -2.93 -2.17 -4.35
N THR A 141 -2.39 -3.02 -3.47
CA THR A 141 -2.26 -4.46 -3.72
C THR A 141 -3.20 -5.29 -2.87
N ASP A 142 -3.58 -6.43 -3.37
CA ASP A 142 -4.19 -7.52 -2.65
C ASP A 142 -3.23 -8.71 -2.64
N VAL A 143 -2.95 -9.22 -1.46
CA VAL A 143 -2.03 -10.33 -1.28
C VAL A 143 -2.62 -11.35 -0.31
N THR A 144 -2.49 -12.63 -0.63
CA THR A 144 -2.89 -13.72 0.27
C THR A 144 -1.92 -13.80 1.44
N GLY A 145 -2.46 -13.95 2.64
CA GLY A 145 -1.67 -14.15 3.85
C GLY A 145 -2.31 -15.15 4.78
N GLU A 146 -1.51 -15.77 5.61
CA GLU A 146 -1.94 -16.71 6.65
C GLU A 146 -2.00 -15.99 8.00
N ILE A 147 -3.13 -16.16 8.68
CA ILE A 147 -3.33 -15.63 10.03
C ILE A 147 -2.83 -16.66 11.06
N GLN A 148 -1.97 -16.18 11.95
CA GLN A 148 -1.53 -16.90 13.13
C GLN A 148 -2.12 -16.22 14.37
N LEU A 149 -2.99 -16.94 15.07
CA LEU A 149 -3.62 -16.46 16.29
C LEU A 149 -2.66 -16.56 17.49
N PRO A 150 -2.78 -15.67 18.47
CA PRO A 150 -1.97 -15.74 19.68
C PRO A 150 -2.27 -17.01 20.48
N ASP A 151 -1.32 -17.41 21.35
CA ASP A 151 -1.48 -18.58 22.20
C ASP A 151 -2.74 -18.49 23.05
N GLY A 152 -3.51 -19.58 23.11
CA GLY A 152 -4.76 -19.67 23.85
C GLY A 152 -5.99 -19.15 23.11
N VAL A 153 -5.84 -18.59 21.90
CA VAL A 153 -6.95 -18.21 21.03
C VAL A 153 -7.13 -19.25 19.95
N GLU A 154 -8.19 -20.05 20.07
CA GLU A 154 -8.49 -21.13 19.09
C GLU A 154 -9.27 -20.63 17.88
N MET A 155 -10.14 -19.63 18.07
CA MET A 155 -10.98 -19.09 17.02
C MET A 155 -11.25 -17.59 17.25
N VAL A 156 -11.63 -16.92 16.17
CA VAL A 156 -12.07 -15.52 16.17
C VAL A 156 -13.49 -15.43 15.65
N MET A 157 -14.36 -14.80 16.40
CA MET A 157 -15.78 -14.62 16.06
C MET A 157 -15.97 -13.31 15.27
N PRO A 158 -16.99 -13.26 14.39
CA PRO A 158 -17.44 -11.98 13.84
C PRO A 158 -17.78 -10.99 14.96
N GLY A 159 -17.27 -9.77 14.87
CA GLY A 159 -17.38 -8.73 15.89
C GLY A 159 -16.20 -8.64 16.86
N ASP A 160 -15.30 -9.60 16.83
CA ASP A 160 -14.10 -9.58 17.69
C ASP A 160 -13.04 -8.60 17.20
N ASN A 161 -12.28 -8.09 18.15
CA ASN A 161 -11.09 -7.29 17.91
C ASN A 161 -9.89 -8.01 18.52
N VAL A 162 -9.00 -8.51 17.69
CA VAL A 162 -7.91 -9.42 18.11
C VAL A 162 -6.58 -8.99 17.54
N GLU A 163 -5.54 -9.04 18.35
CA GLU A 163 -4.17 -8.95 17.87
C GLU A 163 -3.75 -10.28 17.26
N MET A 164 -3.20 -10.24 16.07
CA MET A 164 -2.77 -11.44 15.37
C MET A 164 -1.51 -11.19 14.55
N LYS A 165 -0.78 -12.27 14.28
CA LYS A 165 0.36 -12.28 13.35
C LYS A 165 -0.11 -12.71 11.97
N ILE A 166 0.36 -12.01 10.95
CA ILE A 166 0.02 -12.26 9.56
C ILE A 166 1.31 -12.53 8.78
N LYS A 167 1.29 -13.58 7.98
CA LYS A 167 2.38 -13.93 7.06
C LYS A 167 1.87 -13.89 5.63
N LEU A 168 2.35 -12.93 4.86
CA LEU A 168 2.02 -12.76 3.45
C LEU A 168 2.81 -13.74 2.57
N ILE A 169 2.22 -14.14 1.44
CA ILE A 169 2.91 -14.99 0.45
C ILE A 169 3.89 -14.20 -0.43
N THR A 170 3.76 -12.88 -0.47
CA THR A 170 4.57 -11.98 -1.30
C THR A 170 5.02 -10.79 -0.46
N PRO A 171 6.28 -10.34 -0.56
CA PRO A 171 6.75 -9.18 0.16
C PRO A 171 6.05 -7.90 -0.31
N VAL A 172 5.62 -7.07 0.62
CA VAL A 172 4.92 -5.81 0.40
C VAL A 172 5.58 -4.71 1.22
N ALA A 173 5.61 -3.49 0.71
CA ALA A 173 6.06 -2.33 1.46
C ALA A 173 5.13 -2.06 2.63
N LEU A 174 5.62 -2.23 3.84
CA LEU A 174 4.86 -2.13 5.09
C LEU A 174 5.48 -1.09 6.02
N ASP A 175 4.59 -0.37 6.73
CA ASP A 175 4.94 0.52 7.83
C ASP A 175 4.05 0.23 9.04
N GLU A 176 4.54 0.53 10.23
CA GLU A 176 3.70 0.57 11.44
C GLU A 176 2.62 1.65 11.29
N GLN A 177 1.46 1.41 11.90
CA GLN A 177 0.24 2.24 11.81
C GLN A 177 -0.44 2.25 10.43
N LEU A 178 0.05 1.47 9.47
CA LEU A 178 -0.60 1.31 8.18
C LEU A 178 -1.92 0.53 8.34
N ARG A 179 -2.98 1.07 7.77
CA ARG A 179 -4.29 0.42 7.74
C ARG A 179 -4.42 -0.50 6.53
N PHE A 180 -5.15 -1.59 6.73
CA PHE A 180 -5.46 -2.55 5.67
C PHE A 180 -6.85 -3.14 5.84
N ALA A 181 -7.38 -3.71 4.77
CA ALA A 181 -8.61 -4.48 4.79
C ALA A 181 -8.34 -5.97 4.63
N VAL A 182 -9.17 -6.78 5.29
CA VAL A 182 -9.18 -8.24 5.11
C VAL A 182 -10.37 -8.60 4.23
N ARG A 183 -10.14 -9.34 3.17
CA ARG A 183 -11.16 -9.69 2.18
C ARG A 183 -11.24 -11.19 1.92
N GLU A 184 -12.44 -11.66 1.70
CA GLU A 184 -12.74 -13.04 1.33
C GLU A 184 -13.80 -13.05 0.23
N GLY A 185 -13.50 -13.67 -0.89
CA GLY A 185 -14.45 -13.78 -2.01
C GLY A 185 -15.01 -12.45 -2.50
N GLY A 186 -14.19 -11.40 -2.52
CA GLY A 186 -14.57 -10.06 -2.97
C GLY A 186 -15.30 -9.20 -1.92
N ARG A 187 -15.56 -9.73 -0.73
CA ARG A 187 -16.18 -8.99 0.38
C ARG A 187 -15.14 -8.62 1.45
N THR A 188 -15.25 -7.43 2.01
CA THR A 188 -14.47 -7.03 3.17
C THR A 188 -15.04 -7.74 4.41
N VAL A 189 -14.21 -8.51 5.10
CA VAL A 189 -14.57 -9.27 6.30
C VAL A 189 -13.87 -8.75 7.55
N GLY A 190 -12.95 -7.83 7.41
CA GLY A 190 -12.25 -7.22 8.53
C GLY A 190 -11.43 -6.01 8.11
N SER A 191 -10.98 -5.28 9.08
CA SER A 191 -10.03 -4.17 8.93
C SER A 191 -9.01 -4.20 10.06
N GLY A 192 -7.79 -3.78 9.75
CA GLY A 192 -6.72 -3.81 10.75
C GLY A 192 -5.76 -2.65 10.62
N VAL A 193 -4.93 -2.53 11.64
CA VAL A 193 -3.81 -1.60 11.71
C VAL A 193 -2.56 -2.38 12.07
N ILE A 194 -1.48 -2.17 11.32
CA ILE A 194 -0.19 -2.80 11.61
C ILE A 194 0.37 -2.20 12.89
N THR A 195 0.62 -3.03 13.88
CA THR A 195 1.21 -2.63 15.17
C THR A 195 2.71 -2.80 15.19
N LYS A 196 3.22 -3.80 14.45
CA LYS A 196 4.64 -4.10 14.38
C LYS A 196 4.99 -4.82 13.08
N VAL A 197 6.03 -4.38 12.41
CA VAL A 197 6.62 -5.08 11.26
C VAL A 197 7.70 -6.04 11.78
N ILE A 198 7.72 -7.30 11.30
CA ILE A 198 8.61 -8.34 11.80
C ILE A 198 9.70 -8.69 10.77
N GLU A 199 9.29 -9.10 9.55
CA GLU A 199 10.20 -9.63 8.51
C GLU A 199 9.67 -9.34 7.11
#